data_7080e1ca057868b25ac656d64bd2066d
#
_entry.id   7080e1ca057868b25ac656d64bd2066d
#
_cell.length_a   1.000
_cell.length_b   1.000
_cell.length_c   1.000
_cell.angle_alpha   90.00
_cell.angle_beta   90.00
_cell.angle_gamma   90.00
#
_symmetry.space_group_name_H-M   'P 1'
#
loop_
_entity.id
_entity.type
_entity.pdbx_description
1 polymer ?
#
loop_
_entity_poly.entity_id
_entity_poly.type
_entity_poly.pdbx_seq_one_letter_code
_entity_poly.pdbx_strand_id
1 'polypeptide(L)'
;MVTTYTYQDFEEAPDRGEFIQSAIAAHKSSDAYKLALIADRYDRQENVTINEYARMLYSMRVTVDKDSGERHASAVKGEDFTAANNKLASNFFNRLNTQRVQYSLGNGISFVQPDEAQDGEDEVKAAMGEGFDRKVTEAAYHACIHGVAFLFWNKDRVHAFELTEFCPLYDERTGELRAGIRFWQMDATRPMSATLYTEDGFSEWRAEEGELRPLDRDGNATGAEVVQAYLTETAYVPADDETRVIGEENYGRLPIVPMWASRLKQSTLVGLRAHIDAYDLVKSGFANDLQDCAMAYWIVENAMGMTDAEMAEFRDRLRLEHIAKVDGTDGAKVTQHTQEIPTQARTTLLKELRDGIYEDFGALDVHA
;
A
#
# COMPACT_ATOMS: atom_id res chain seq x y z
N MET A 1 -4.69 17.60 -1.76
CA MET A 1 -5.57 16.43 -1.98
C MET A 1 -6.80 16.99 -2.69
N VAL A 2 -7.00 16.60 -3.93
CA VAL A 2 -8.18 17.04 -4.68
C VAL A 2 -9.22 15.95 -4.52
N THR A 3 -10.25 16.22 -3.75
CA THR A 3 -11.47 15.41 -3.74
C THR A 3 -12.28 15.78 -4.96
N THR A 4 -12.79 14.81 -5.68
CA THR A 4 -13.60 15.05 -6.89
C THR A 4 -14.99 15.58 -6.55
N TYR A 5 -15.49 15.25 -5.35
CA TYR A 5 -16.75 15.70 -4.80
C TYR A 5 -16.52 16.46 -3.49
N THR A 6 -17.30 17.51 -3.29
CA THR A 6 -17.23 18.44 -2.16
C THR A 6 -18.48 18.34 -1.28
N TYR A 7 -18.49 19.05 -0.17
CA TYR A 7 -19.68 19.14 0.68
C TYR A 7 -20.82 19.88 -0.05
N GLN A 8 -20.52 20.87 -0.89
CA GLN A 8 -21.49 21.59 -1.70
C GLN A 8 -22.19 20.68 -2.71
N ASP A 9 -21.43 19.81 -3.40
CA ASP A 9 -22.02 18.81 -4.30
C ASP A 9 -22.98 17.86 -3.55
N PHE A 10 -22.65 17.52 -2.30
CA PHE A 10 -23.51 16.73 -1.43
C PHE A 10 -24.82 17.45 -1.08
N GLU A 11 -24.76 18.75 -0.75
CA GLU A 11 -25.96 19.53 -0.42
C GLU A 11 -26.88 19.69 -1.62
N GLU A 12 -26.33 19.86 -2.82
CA GLU A 12 -27.07 20.05 -4.07
C GLU A 12 -27.57 18.74 -4.70
N ALA A 13 -27.12 17.57 -4.22
CA ALA A 13 -27.47 16.27 -4.81
C ALA A 13 -28.95 15.93 -4.61
N PRO A 14 -29.72 15.67 -5.68
CA PRO A 14 -31.14 15.33 -5.59
C PRO A 14 -31.38 13.91 -5.08
N ASP A 15 -30.45 12.99 -5.34
CA ASP A 15 -30.47 11.59 -4.88
C ASP A 15 -29.22 11.29 -4.08
N ARG A 16 -29.40 10.99 -2.80
CA ARG A 16 -28.29 10.72 -1.87
C ARG A 16 -27.60 9.40 -2.16
N GLY A 17 -28.33 8.36 -2.56
CA GLY A 17 -27.76 7.04 -2.87
C GLY A 17 -26.87 7.09 -4.10
N GLU A 18 -27.34 7.74 -5.18
CA GLU A 18 -26.55 7.96 -6.39
C GLU A 18 -25.30 8.81 -6.11
N PHE A 19 -25.47 9.87 -5.31
CA PHE A 19 -24.33 10.70 -4.90
C PHE A 19 -23.27 9.90 -4.14
N ILE A 20 -23.67 9.14 -3.10
CA ILE A 20 -22.74 8.33 -2.29
C ILE A 20 -21.98 7.34 -3.19
N GLN A 21 -22.68 6.66 -4.08
CA GLN A 21 -22.06 5.72 -5.02
C GLN A 21 -21.04 6.39 -5.94
N SER A 22 -21.40 7.53 -6.50
CA SER A 22 -20.54 8.33 -7.39
C SER A 22 -19.32 8.88 -6.66
N ALA A 23 -19.50 9.40 -5.44
CA ALA A 23 -18.43 9.92 -4.60
C ALA A 23 -17.42 8.82 -4.22
N ILE A 24 -17.88 7.62 -3.83
CA ILE A 24 -17.03 6.47 -3.55
C ILE A 24 -16.26 6.05 -4.81
N ALA A 25 -16.91 5.97 -5.97
CA ALA A 25 -16.25 5.60 -7.22
C ALA A 25 -15.17 6.60 -7.62
N ALA A 26 -15.46 7.89 -7.53
CA ALA A 26 -14.50 8.95 -7.79
C ALA A 26 -13.33 8.93 -6.79
N HIS A 27 -13.61 8.74 -5.50
CA HIS A 27 -12.60 8.59 -4.46
C HIS A 27 -11.64 7.42 -4.77
N LYS A 28 -12.16 6.24 -5.09
CA LYS A 28 -11.36 5.07 -5.48
C LYS A 28 -10.53 5.29 -6.74
N SER A 29 -10.97 6.16 -7.65
CA SER A 29 -10.23 6.52 -8.86
C SER A 29 -9.16 7.59 -8.65
N SER A 30 -9.19 8.28 -7.52
CA SER A 30 -8.28 9.39 -7.19
C SER A 30 -6.83 8.93 -7.05
N ASP A 31 -5.89 9.83 -7.34
CA ASP A 31 -4.45 9.56 -7.17
C ASP A 31 -4.07 9.33 -5.71
N ALA A 32 -4.75 10.00 -4.78
CA ALA A 32 -4.52 9.83 -3.35
C ALA A 32 -4.88 8.41 -2.89
N TYR A 33 -6.03 7.89 -3.33
CA TYR A 33 -6.45 6.52 -3.02
C TYR A 33 -5.52 5.47 -3.65
N LYS A 34 -5.14 5.65 -4.92
CA LYS A 34 -4.18 4.75 -5.59
C LYS A 34 -2.82 4.76 -4.91
N LEU A 35 -2.35 5.93 -4.48
CA LEU A 35 -1.10 6.03 -3.72
C LEU A 35 -1.21 5.34 -2.35
N ALA A 36 -2.36 5.46 -1.66
CA ALA A 36 -2.59 4.77 -0.41
C ALA A 36 -2.50 3.25 -0.57
N LEU A 37 -3.13 2.68 -1.60
CA LEU A 37 -3.02 1.24 -1.90
C LEU A 37 -1.58 0.80 -2.22
N ILE A 38 -0.81 1.65 -2.91
CA ILE A 38 0.62 1.38 -3.15
C ILE A 38 1.37 1.42 -1.82
N ALA A 39 1.11 2.41 -0.97
CA ALA A 39 1.76 2.55 0.33
C ALA A 39 1.49 1.36 1.26
N ASP A 40 0.27 0.83 1.25
CA ASP A 40 -0.08 -0.41 1.96
C ASP A 40 0.79 -1.60 1.53
N ARG A 41 1.08 -1.72 0.23
CA ARG A 41 1.98 -2.78 -0.27
C ARG A 41 3.41 -2.61 0.25
N TYR A 42 3.93 -1.35 0.29
CA TYR A 42 5.25 -1.08 0.86
C TYR A 42 5.28 -1.30 2.37
N ASP A 43 4.19 -1.02 3.07
CA ASP A 43 4.07 -1.31 4.50
C ASP A 43 4.11 -2.81 4.80
N ARG A 44 3.54 -3.63 3.92
CA ARG A 44 3.58 -5.10 4.00
C ARG A 44 4.86 -5.73 3.41
N GLN A 45 5.85 -4.91 3.05
CA GLN A 45 7.08 -5.38 2.38
C GLN A 45 6.81 -6.04 1.01
N GLU A 46 5.73 -5.65 0.35
CA GLU A 46 5.37 -6.05 -1.00
C GLU A 46 5.72 -4.94 -2.01
N ASN A 47 6.95 -4.43 -1.96
CA ASN A 47 7.39 -3.28 -2.75
C ASN A 47 7.12 -3.50 -4.24
N VAL A 48 6.28 -2.62 -4.83
CA VAL A 48 5.70 -2.81 -6.16
C VAL A 48 6.77 -2.98 -7.23
N THR A 49 7.76 -2.10 -7.25
CA THR A 49 8.79 -2.07 -8.30
C THR A 49 9.59 -3.36 -8.37
N ILE A 50 10.02 -3.90 -7.24
CA ILE A 50 10.80 -5.14 -7.25
C ILE A 50 9.92 -6.40 -7.44
N ASN A 51 8.71 -6.40 -6.88
CA ASN A 51 7.81 -7.55 -7.01
C ASN A 51 7.28 -7.71 -8.45
N GLU A 52 7.10 -6.61 -9.16
CA GLU A 52 6.67 -6.61 -10.57
C GLU A 52 7.84 -6.65 -11.56
N TYR A 53 9.08 -6.57 -11.05
CA TYR A 53 10.27 -6.65 -11.90
C TYR A 53 10.41 -8.03 -12.54
N ALA A 54 10.61 -8.05 -13.86
CA ALA A 54 10.90 -9.26 -14.61
C ALA A 54 12.19 -9.08 -15.43
N ARG A 55 13.09 -10.05 -15.40
CA ARG A 55 14.23 -10.08 -16.31
C ARG A 55 13.74 -10.42 -17.71
N MET A 56 14.16 -9.63 -18.68
CA MET A 56 13.70 -9.76 -20.06
C MET A 56 14.81 -10.33 -20.92
N LEU A 57 14.47 -11.38 -21.64
CA LEU A 57 15.32 -11.97 -22.67
C LEU A 57 14.98 -11.34 -24.02
N TYR A 58 15.99 -10.84 -24.72
CA TYR A 58 15.87 -10.38 -26.09
C TYR A 58 16.44 -11.48 -27.00
N SER A 59 15.58 -12.15 -27.74
CA SER A 59 15.98 -13.15 -28.73
C SER A 59 15.69 -12.66 -30.13
N MET A 60 16.57 -13.01 -31.07
CA MET A 60 16.36 -12.76 -32.50
C MET A 60 15.60 -13.94 -33.09
N ARG A 61 14.35 -13.72 -33.48
CA ARG A 61 13.60 -14.70 -34.26
C ARG A 61 13.92 -14.47 -35.76
N VAL A 62 14.54 -15.43 -36.40
CA VAL A 62 14.75 -15.41 -37.84
C VAL A 62 13.62 -16.22 -38.49
N THR A 63 12.79 -15.54 -39.25
CA THR A 63 11.77 -16.16 -40.11
C THR A 63 12.30 -16.15 -41.54
N VAL A 64 12.19 -17.27 -42.23
CA VAL A 64 12.52 -17.39 -43.64
C VAL A 64 11.22 -17.36 -44.41
N ASP A 65 11.08 -16.41 -45.30
CA ASP A 65 9.95 -16.37 -46.23
C ASP A 65 10.03 -17.59 -47.15
N LYS A 66 8.95 -18.36 -47.24
CA LYS A 66 8.93 -19.63 -47.99
C LYS A 66 8.97 -19.44 -49.49
N ASP A 67 8.51 -18.29 -49.99
CA ASP A 67 8.36 -18.02 -51.40
C ASP A 67 9.59 -17.26 -51.97
N SER A 68 10.16 -16.34 -51.22
CA SER A 68 11.31 -15.53 -51.61
C SER A 68 12.66 -16.05 -51.08
N GLY A 69 12.66 -16.89 -50.05
CA GLY A 69 13.87 -17.33 -49.35
C GLY A 69 14.53 -16.23 -48.51
N GLU A 70 13.92 -15.05 -48.39
CA GLU A 70 14.47 -13.95 -47.62
C GLU A 70 14.40 -14.22 -46.11
N ARG A 71 15.45 -13.83 -45.40
CA ARG A 71 15.53 -13.94 -43.95
C ARG A 71 15.14 -12.63 -43.27
N HIS A 72 14.06 -12.66 -42.56
CA HIS A 72 13.61 -11.53 -41.73
C HIS A 72 13.99 -11.81 -40.28
N ALA A 73 14.84 -10.96 -39.71
CA ALA A 73 15.18 -11.01 -38.30
C ALA A 73 14.31 -10.03 -37.51
N SER A 74 13.55 -10.52 -36.54
CA SER A 74 12.78 -9.70 -35.62
C SER A 74 13.25 -9.94 -34.20
N ALA A 75 13.44 -8.86 -33.42
CA ALA A 75 13.71 -8.97 -32.00
C ALA A 75 12.41 -9.35 -31.26
N VAL A 76 12.44 -10.45 -30.52
CA VAL A 76 11.35 -10.88 -29.66
C VAL A 76 11.78 -10.63 -28.22
N LYS A 77 10.97 -9.88 -27.48
CA LYS A 77 11.15 -9.63 -26.07
C LYS A 77 10.25 -10.60 -25.29
N GLY A 78 10.81 -11.32 -24.36
CA GLY A 78 10.09 -12.25 -23.49
C GLY A 78 10.69 -12.29 -22.10
N GLU A 79 9.98 -12.83 -21.14
CA GLU A 79 10.51 -13.05 -19.80
C GLU A 79 11.56 -14.16 -19.81
N ASP A 80 12.70 -13.94 -19.15
CA ASP A 80 13.77 -14.92 -19.05
C ASP A 80 13.58 -15.79 -17.81
N PHE A 81 13.01 -16.96 -18.02
CA PHE A 81 12.79 -17.96 -16.96
C PHE A 81 14.05 -18.76 -16.60
N THR A 82 15.15 -18.60 -17.34
CA THR A 82 16.41 -19.33 -17.10
C THR A 82 17.38 -18.55 -16.24
N ALA A 83 17.22 -17.24 -16.16
CA ALA A 83 18.07 -16.37 -15.36
C ALA A 83 17.55 -16.26 -13.91
N ALA A 84 18.46 -16.06 -12.96
CA ALA A 84 18.09 -15.78 -11.57
C ALA A 84 17.21 -14.53 -11.48
N ASN A 85 16.11 -14.60 -10.73
CA ASN A 85 15.17 -13.48 -10.54
C ASN A 85 14.77 -13.37 -9.06
N ASN A 86 15.78 -13.15 -8.21
CA ASN A 86 15.54 -12.91 -6.78
C ASN A 86 14.88 -11.54 -6.59
N LYS A 87 13.84 -11.51 -5.77
CA LYS A 87 13.05 -10.32 -5.44
C LYS A 87 13.19 -10.02 -3.95
N LEU A 88 14.13 -9.14 -3.61
CA LEU A 88 14.49 -8.85 -2.23
C LEU A 88 13.93 -7.49 -1.82
N ALA A 89 12.64 -7.45 -1.49
CA ALA A 89 11.99 -6.26 -0.97
C ALA A 89 12.52 -5.89 0.42
N SER A 90 12.82 -4.60 0.62
CA SER A 90 13.23 -4.05 1.91
C SER A 90 12.04 -3.62 2.75
N ASN A 91 12.20 -3.58 4.08
CA ASN A 91 11.18 -3.16 5.02
C ASN A 91 11.43 -1.75 5.59
N PHE A 92 12.05 -0.87 4.80
CA PHE A 92 12.36 0.48 5.28
C PHE A 92 11.10 1.26 5.63
N PHE A 93 10.08 1.23 4.76
CA PHE A 93 8.89 2.06 4.90
C PHE A 93 8.13 1.76 6.20
N ASN A 94 7.81 0.49 6.45
CA ASN A 94 7.15 0.07 7.69
C ASN A 94 7.99 0.42 8.93
N ARG A 95 9.28 0.08 8.89
CA ARG A 95 10.18 0.30 10.02
C ARG A 95 10.30 1.78 10.40
N LEU A 96 10.48 2.66 9.41
CA LEU A 96 10.63 4.09 9.64
C LEU A 96 9.35 4.73 10.17
N ASN A 97 8.18 4.39 9.61
CA ASN A 97 6.89 4.85 10.11
C ASN A 97 6.62 4.37 11.54
N THR A 98 6.94 3.09 11.83
CA THR A 98 6.83 2.54 13.18
C THR A 98 7.72 3.30 14.16
N GLN A 99 8.98 3.57 13.82
CA GLN A 99 9.87 4.36 14.67
C GLN A 99 9.33 5.77 14.92
N ARG A 100 8.85 6.46 13.88
CA ARG A 100 8.30 7.81 13.99
C ARG A 100 7.09 7.87 14.92
N VAL A 101 6.14 6.96 14.75
CA VAL A 101 4.93 6.91 15.56
C VAL A 101 5.25 6.53 17.00
N GLN A 102 6.11 5.52 17.21
CA GLN A 102 6.53 5.11 18.56
C GLN A 102 7.30 6.20 19.29
N TYR A 103 8.16 6.93 18.59
CA TYR A 103 8.88 8.07 19.18
C TYR A 103 7.93 9.17 19.64
N SER A 104 6.89 9.45 18.85
CA SER A 104 5.94 10.54 19.15
C SER A 104 4.86 10.15 20.17
N LEU A 105 4.38 8.91 20.13
CA LEU A 105 3.20 8.46 20.89
C LEU A 105 3.46 7.24 21.79
N GLY A 106 4.69 6.74 21.84
CA GLY A 106 5.03 5.51 22.58
C GLY A 106 4.82 5.64 24.12
N ASN A 107 4.85 6.85 24.65
CA ASN A 107 4.60 7.12 26.06
C ASN A 107 3.09 7.44 26.35
N GLY A 108 2.24 7.32 25.33
CA GLY A 108 0.83 7.73 25.42
C GLY A 108 0.64 9.24 25.32
N ILE A 109 -0.62 9.65 25.45
CA ILE A 109 -1.05 11.05 25.39
C ILE A 109 -1.42 11.50 26.79
N SER A 110 -0.86 12.62 27.25
CA SER A 110 -1.25 13.28 28.49
C SER A 110 -1.93 14.62 28.18
N PHE A 111 -2.96 14.94 28.95
CA PHE A 111 -3.65 16.20 28.88
C PHE A 111 -3.15 17.06 30.05
N VAL A 112 -2.48 18.17 29.77
CA VAL A 112 -1.95 19.08 30.81
C VAL A 112 -2.87 20.28 30.91
N GLN A 113 -3.41 20.51 32.09
CA GLN A 113 -4.16 21.74 32.38
C GLN A 113 -3.18 22.90 32.70
N PRO A 114 -3.44 24.12 32.20
CA PRO A 114 -2.57 25.27 32.42
C PRO A 114 -2.40 25.71 33.88
N ASP A 115 -3.40 25.41 34.75
CA ASP A 115 -3.45 25.78 36.17
C ASP A 115 -3.57 24.54 37.06
N GLU A 116 -2.53 24.24 37.80
CA GLU A 116 -2.30 23.47 39.05
C GLU A 116 -3.26 22.34 39.48
N ALA A 117 -4.32 22.01 38.75
CA ALA A 117 -5.25 20.94 39.15
C ALA A 117 -4.81 19.61 38.52
N GLN A 118 -4.00 18.84 39.22
CA GLN A 118 -3.54 17.50 38.82
C GLN A 118 -4.70 16.46 38.66
N ASP A 119 -5.88 16.75 39.18
CA ASP A 119 -7.01 15.80 39.21
C ASP A 119 -7.80 15.75 37.88
N GLY A 120 -7.63 16.71 36.96
CA GLY A 120 -8.41 16.78 35.71
C GLY A 120 -7.87 15.96 34.55
N GLU A 121 -6.61 15.57 34.59
CA GLU A 121 -5.96 14.83 33.46
C GLU A 121 -6.53 13.41 33.31
N ASP A 122 -6.71 12.71 34.43
CA ASP A 122 -7.23 11.34 34.44
C ASP A 122 -8.72 11.30 34.04
N GLU A 123 -9.49 12.32 34.40
CA GLU A 123 -10.90 12.43 34.04
C GLU A 123 -11.08 12.65 32.53
N VAL A 124 -10.28 13.53 31.90
CA VAL A 124 -10.33 13.76 30.47
C VAL A 124 -9.94 12.49 29.72
N LYS A 125 -8.88 11.83 30.15
CA LYS A 125 -8.43 10.58 29.53
C LYS A 125 -9.45 9.45 29.70
N ALA A 126 -10.08 9.35 30.87
CA ALA A 126 -11.16 8.39 31.11
C ALA A 126 -12.39 8.67 30.22
N ALA A 127 -12.73 9.95 30.01
CA ALA A 127 -13.83 10.36 29.13
C ALA A 127 -13.55 10.03 27.65
N MET A 128 -12.29 9.92 27.23
CA MET A 128 -11.91 9.53 25.86
C MET A 128 -12.09 8.03 25.59
N GLY A 129 -12.43 7.25 26.61
CA GLY A 129 -12.74 5.84 26.50
C GLY A 129 -11.54 4.90 26.51
N GLU A 130 -11.83 3.63 26.70
CA GLU A 130 -10.81 2.59 26.76
C GLU A 130 -10.04 2.46 25.43
N GLY A 131 -8.72 2.42 25.53
CA GLY A 131 -7.84 2.23 24.38
C GLY A 131 -7.65 3.48 23.51
N PHE A 132 -7.94 4.68 24.03
CA PHE A 132 -7.75 5.96 23.34
C PHE A 132 -6.33 6.09 22.74
N ASP A 133 -5.27 5.94 23.55
CA ASP A 133 -3.89 6.05 23.12
C ASP A 133 -3.58 5.09 21.95
N ARG A 134 -4.08 3.86 22.03
CA ARG A 134 -3.90 2.86 20.97
C ARG A 134 -4.57 3.29 19.68
N LYS A 135 -5.79 3.84 19.75
CA LYS A 135 -6.53 4.30 18.58
C LYS A 135 -5.92 5.54 17.93
N VAL A 136 -5.40 6.45 18.72
CA VAL A 136 -4.67 7.60 18.19
C VAL A 136 -3.33 7.17 17.57
N THR A 137 -2.63 6.23 18.20
CA THR A 137 -1.39 5.65 17.64
C THR A 137 -1.65 4.93 16.31
N GLU A 138 -2.74 4.15 16.23
CA GLU A 138 -3.20 3.49 15.00
C GLU A 138 -3.50 4.52 13.90
N ALA A 139 -4.27 5.58 14.23
CA ALA A 139 -4.56 6.65 13.29
C ALA A 139 -3.30 7.40 12.83
N ALA A 140 -2.36 7.66 13.72
CA ALA A 140 -1.08 8.29 13.34
C ALA A 140 -0.26 7.41 12.39
N TYR A 141 -0.28 6.10 12.60
CA TYR A 141 0.36 5.14 11.71
C TYR A 141 -0.28 5.14 10.32
N HIS A 142 -1.62 5.02 10.25
CA HIS A 142 -2.36 5.12 8.98
C HIS A 142 -2.17 6.48 8.30
N ALA A 143 -2.11 7.57 9.07
CA ALA A 143 -1.80 8.88 8.52
C ALA A 143 -0.42 8.91 7.87
N CYS A 144 0.60 8.30 8.45
CA CYS A 144 1.93 8.19 7.82
C CYS A 144 1.88 7.39 6.52
N ILE A 145 1.14 6.29 6.48
CA ILE A 145 1.02 5.45 5.28
C ILE A 145 0.20 6.15 4.20
N HIS A 146 -0.99 6.63 4.50
CA HIS A 146 -1.95 7.13 3.52
C HIS A 146 -1.90 8.66 3.32
N GLY A 147 -1.19 9.39 4.21
CA GLY A 147 -1.15 10.85 4.24
C GLY A 147 -2.18 11.46 5.17
N VAL A 148 -3.27 10.78 5.44
CA VAL A 148 -4.34 11.17 6.37
C VAL A 148 -5.02 9.94 6.95
N ALA A 149 -5.46 10.03 8.20
CA ALA A 149 -6.43 9.15 8.83
C ALA A 149 -7.51 9.99 9.50
N PHE A 150 -8.62 9.39 9.86
CA PHE A 150 -9.77 10.10 10.42
C PHE A 150 -10.14 9.50 11.76
N LEU A 151 -10.17 10.34 12.79
CA LEU A 151 -10.59 9.95 14.14
C LEU A 151 -12.05 10.28 14.30
N PHE A 152 -12.89 9.28 14.49
CA PHE A 152 -14.31 9.41 14.75
C PHE A 152 -14.59 9.22 16.24
N TRP A 153 -15.21 10.22 16.87
CA TRP A 153 -15.71 10.15 18.22
C TRP A 153 -17.11 9.52 18.24
N ASN A 154 -17.22 8.32 18.79
CA ASN A 154 -18.48 7.60 18.91
C ASN A 154 -18.86 7.46 20.39
N LYS A 155 -19.50 8.50 20.93
CA LYS A 155 -20.10 8.55 22.26
C LYS A 155 -19.15 8.25 23.43
N ASP A 156 -18.51 7.08 23.44
CA ASP A 156 -17.70 6.56 24.54
C ASP A 156 -16.30 6.13 24.13
N ARG A 157 -15.99 6.19 22.83
CA ARG A 157 -14.70 5.73 22.29
C ARG A 157 -14.34 6.40 20.97
N VAL A 158 -13.07 6.31 20.65
CA VAL A 158 -12.54 6.77 19.35
C VAL A 158 -12.37 5.58 18.40
N HIS A 159 -12.81 5.77 17.15
CA HIS A 159 -12.51 4.89 16.04
C HIS A 159 -11.55 5.58 15.08
N ALA A 160 -10.66 4.82 14.45
CA ALA A 160 -9.79 5.30 13.40
C ALA A 160 -10.28 4.77 12.05
N PHE A 161 -10.46 5.66 11.07
CA PHE A 161 -10.76 5.29 9.70
C PHE A 161 -9.57 5.61 8.81
N GLU A 162 -9.32 4.72 7.88
CA GLU A 162 -8.27 4.87 6.88
C GLU A 162 -8.80 5.62 5.64
N LEU A 163 -7.89 6.22 4.87
CA LEU A 163 -8.26 6.84 3.59
C LEU A 163 -8.85 5.82 2.60
N THR A 164 -8.50 4.55 2.72
CA THR A 164 -8.99 3.46 1.86
C THR A 164 -10.43 3.03 2.15
N GLU A 165 -10.96 3.40 3.31
CA GLU A 165 -12.35 3.11 3.72
C GLU A 165 -13.18 4.36 3.96
N PHE A 166 -12.64 5.56 3.83
CA PHE A 166 -13.31 6.82 4.14
C PHE A 166 -13.13 7.86 3.02
N CYS A 167 -14.23 8.30 2.44
CA CYS A 167 -14.30 9.36 1.44
C CYS A 167 -14.68 10.68 2.13
N PRO A 168 -13.72 11.61 2.33
CA PRO A 168 -13.98 12.88 2.99
C PRO A 168 -14.66 13.88 2.05
N LEU A 169 -15.61 14.64 2.57
CA LEU A 169 -16.27 15.73 1.88
C LEU A 169 -15.90 17.05 2.55
N TYR A 170 -15.02 17.79 1.89
CA TYR A 170 -14.53 19.07 2.37
C TYR A 170 -15.39 20.22 1.83
N ASP A 171 -15.55 21.27 2.64
CA ASP A 171 -16.10 22.54 2.21
C ASP A 171 -15.12 23.24 1.25
N GLU A 172 -15.61 23.69 0.09
CA GLU A 172 -14.75 24.31 -0.93
C GLU A 172 -14.12 25.63 -0.49
N ARG A 173 -14.80 26.39 0.37
CA ARG A 173 -14.36 27.73 0.77
C ARG A 173 -13.44 27.70 1.97
N THR A 174 -13.74 26.82 2.94
CA THR A 174 -12.98 26.75 4.19
C THR A 174 -11.91 25.66 4.18
N GLY A 175 -12.09 24.64 3.35
CA GLY A 175 -11.25 23.44 3.35
C GLY A 175 -11.46 22.56 4.60
N GLU A 176 -12.51 22.80 5.37
CA GLU A 176 -12.85 22.01 6.54
C GLU A 176 -13.62 20.75 6.15
N LEU A 177 -13.44 19.69 6.91
CA LEU A 177 -14.19 18.46 6.75
C LEU A 177 -15.60 18.67 7.32
N ARG A 178 -16.64 18.61 6.47
CA ARG A 178 -18.04 18.86 6.86
C ARG A 178 -18.89 17.61 6.85
N ALA A 179 -18.56 16.64 6.01
CA ALA A 179 -19.20 15.34 5.95
C ALA A 179 -18.22 14.27 5.50
N GLY A 180 -18.60 13.01 5.57
CA GLY A 180 -17.76 11.93 5.08
C GLY A 180 -18.54 10.63 4.92
N ILE A 181 -18.09 9.80 4.00
CA ILE A 181 -18.71 8.53 3.68
C ILE A 181 -17.72 7.42 4.04
N ARG A 182 -18.02 6.63 5.06
CA ARG A 182 -17.30 5.40 5.30
C ARG A 182 -17.91 4.30 4.45
N PHE A 183 -17.08 3.49 3.79
CA PHE A 183 -17.53 2.40 2.95
C PHE A 183 -16.66 1.16 3.18
N TRP A 184 -17.28 0.00 3.18
CA TRP A 184 -16.58 -1.27 3.33
C TRP A 184 -17.32 -2.41 2.65
N GLN A 185 -16.61 -3.45 2.34
CA GLN A 185 -17.12 -4.70 1.81
C GLN A 185 -16.34 -5.85 2.46
N MET A 186 -17.01 -6.78 3.11
CA MET A 186 -16.34 -7.88 3.81
C MET A 186 -15.63 -8.83 2.85
N ASP A 187 -16.28 -9.13 1.74
CA ASP A 187 -15.73 -9.94 0.64
C ASP A 187 -16.47 -9.61 -0.67
N ALA A 188 -15.93 -10.07 -1.80
CA ALA A 188 -16.49 -9.78 -3.13
C ALA A 188 -17.90 -10.34 -3.35
N THR A 189 -18.39 -11.27 -2.51
CA THR A 189 -19.74 -11.86 -2.61
C THR A 189 -20.78 -11.14 -1.77
N ARG A 190 -20.33 -10.30 -0.81
CA ARG A 190 -21.19 -9.53 0.08
C ARG A 190 -21.49 -8.16 -0.53
N PRO A 191 -22.66 -7.59 -0.26
CA PRO A 191 -22.95 -6.22 -0.68
C PRO A 191 -22.04 -5.21 0.00
N MET A 192 -21.70 -4.15 -0.71
CA MET A 192 -21.00 -3.01 -0.13
C MET A 192 -21.94 -2.30 0.85
N SER A 193 -21.40 -1.92 2.00
CA SER A 193 -22.07 -1.08 2.99
C SER A 193 -21.41 0.29 3.02
N ALA A 194 -22.19 1.33 3.28
CA ALA A 194 -21.69 2.68 3.48
C ALA A 194 -22.41 3.35 4.64
N THR A 195 -21.72 4.26 5.33
CA THR A 195 -22.29 5.15 6.34
C THR A 195 -21.91 6.57 5.97
N LEU A 196 -22.91 7.41 5.80
CA LEU A 196 -22.75 8.84 5.60
C LEU A 196 -22.79 9.53 6.98
N TYR A 197 -21.77 10.31 7.27
CA TYR A 197 -21.63 11.11 8.49
C TYR A 197 -21.77 12.58 8.16
N THR A 198 -22.63 13.29 8.88
CA THR A 198 -22.85 14.73 8.78
C THR A 198 -22.87 15.36 10.18
N GLU A 199 -23.04 16.67 10.30
CA GLU A 199 -23.21 17.33 11.59
C GLU A 199 -24.57 17.02 12.24
N ASP A 200 -25.58 16.66 11.42
CA ASP A 200 -26.94 16.35 11.86
C ASP A 200 -27.14 14.88 12.25
N GLY A 201 -26.10 14.04 12.11
CA GLY A 201 -26.18 12.62 12.42
C GLY A 201 -25.53 11.75 11.34
N PHE A 202 -25.90 10.48 11.36
CA PHE A 202 -25.40 9.52 10.35
C PHE A 202 -26.55 8.71 9.74
N SER A 203 -26.36 8.25 8.51
CA SER A 203 -27.27 7.35 7.82
C SER A 203 -26.52 6.14 7.26
N GLU A 204 -27.17 4.97 7.33
CA GLU A 204 -26.59 3.70 6.88
C GLU A 204 -27.17 3.29 5.52
N TRP A 205 -26.32 2.72 4.68
CA TRP A 205 -26.62 2.36 3.32
C TRP A 205 -26.05 0.99 2.96
N ARG A 206 -26.77 0.25 2.11
CA ARG A 206 -26.32 -1.04 1.61
C ARG A 206 -26.60 -1.16 0.11
N ALA A 207 -25.65 -1.74 -0.61
CA ALA A 207 -25.84 -2.02 -2.03
C ALA A 207 -26.83 -3.17 -2.22
N GLU A 208 -27.93 -2.93 -2.94
CA GLU A 208 -28.92 -3.91 -3.38
C GLU A 208 -29.12 -3.75 -4.87
N GLU A 209 -29.00 -4.85 -5.62
CA GLU A 209 -29.18 -4.86 -7.09
C GLU A 209 -28.31 -3.83 -7.85
N GLY A 210 -27.16 -3.43 -7.25
CA GLY A 210 -26.24 -2.46 -7.84
C GLY A 210 -26.45 -1.01 -7.44
N GLU A 211 -27.52 -0.70 -6.68
CA GLU A 211 -27.84 0.63 -6.15
C GLU A 211 -27.64 0.68 -4.62
N LEU A 212 -27.22 1.82 -4.10
CA LEU A 212 -27.16 2.04 -2.66
C LEU A 212 -28.55 2.45 -2.14
N ARG A 213 -29.09 1.64 -1.24
CA ARG A 213 -30.37 1.90 -0.56
C ARG A 213 -30.15 2.25 0.92
N PRO A 214 -30.90 3.22 1.44
CA PRO A 214 -30.84 3.56 2.83
C PRO A 214 -31.41 2.45 3.72
N LEU A 215 -30.89 2.32 4.92
CA LEU A 215 -31.35 1.35 5.91
C LEU A 215 -32.08 2.07 7.04
N ASP A 216 -33.08 1.37 7.61
CA ASP A 216 -33.68 1.77 8.89
C ASP A 216 -32.77 1.37 10.08
N ARG A 217 -33.22 1.66 11.30
CA ARG A 217 -32.49 1.32 12.55
C ARG A 217 -32.36 -0.20 12.76
N ASP A 218 -33.22 -0.98 12.16
CA ASP A 218 -33.22 -2.44 12.22
C ASP A 218 -32.35 -3.07 11.12
N GLY A 219 -31.79 -2.25 10.23
CA GLY A 219 -30.93 -2.68 9.12
C GLY A 219 -31.70 -3.18 7.90
N ASN A 220 -32.99 -2.85 7.75
CA ASN A 220 -33.79 -3.16 6.57
C ASN A 220 -33.72 -2.01 5.58
N ALA A 221 -33.70 -2.35 4.27
CA ALA A 221 -33.75 -1.36 3.22
C ALA A 221 -35.06 -0.57 3.22
N THR A 222 -34.97 0.75 3.12
CA THR A 222 -36.11 1.67 3.08
C THR A 222 -36.13 2.49 1.79
N GLY A 223 -37.24 3.19 1.53
CA GLY A 223 -37.40 4.08 0.38
C GLY A 223 -36.91 5.51 0.64
N ALA A 224 -36.57 5.86 1.89
CA ALA A 224 -36.13 7.19 2.25
C ALA A 224 -34.96 7.10 3.23
N GLU A 225 -34.06 8.08 3.18
CA GLU A 225 -32.94 8.20 4.10
C GLU A 225 -33.42 8.34 5.56
N VAL A 226 -32.85 7.55 6.45
CA VAL A 226 -33.09 7.60 7.89
C VAL A 226 -31.84 8.13 8.57
N VAL A 227 -31.85 9.40 8.96
CA VAL A 227 -30.75 10.02 9.71
C VAL A 227 -30.91 9.66 11.18
N GLN A 228 -29.86 9.12 11.77
CA GLN A 228 -29.80 8.74 13.18
C GLN A 228 -28.88 9.72 13.93
N ALA A 229 -29.29 10.17 15.11
CA ALA A 229 -28.48 11.03 15.95
C ALA A 229 -27.29 10.24 16.56
N TYR A 230 -26.16 10.91 16.77
CA TYR A 230 -24.97 10.29 17.39
C TYR A 230 -25.22 9.86 18.84
N LEU A 231 -26.02 10.64 19.58
CA LEU A 231 -26.38 10.39 20.97
C LEU A 231 -27.85 9.98 21.02
N THR A 232 -28.11 8.69 21.07
CA THR A 232 -29.46 8.15 21.14
C THR A 232 -29.66 7.49 22.49
N GLU A 233 -30.65 7.94 23.24
CA GLU A 233 -31.09 7.31 24.49
C GLU A 233 -32.31 6.45 24.23
N THR A 234 -32.25 5.20 24.71
CA THR A 234 -33.34 4.25 24.58
C THR A 234 -33.78 3.77 25.98
N ALA A 235 -35.07 3.61 26.15
CA ALA A 235 -35.61 3.00 27.36
C ALA A 235 -36.48 1.79 27.01
N TYR A 236 -36.35 0.73 27.80
CA TYR A 236 -37.24 -0.42 27.73
C TYR A 236 -38.60 -0.07 28.38
N VAL A 237 -39.67 -0.29 27.66
CA VAL A 237 -41.05 -0.03 28.10
C VAL A 237 -41.73 -1.37 28.42
N PRO A 238 -41.81 -1.78 29.69
CA PRO A 238 -42.29 -3.12 30.05
C PRO A 238 -43.75 -3.39 29.65
N ALA A 239 -44.56 -2.34 29.49
CA ALA A 239 -45.97 -2.49 29.14
C ALA A 239 -46.19 -2.95 27.68
N ASP A 240 -45.23 -2.61 26.82
CA ASP A 240 -45.32 -2.92 25.38
C ASP A 240 -44.28 -3.98 24.97
N ASP A 241 -43.42 -4.38 25.89
CA ASP A 241 -42.28 -5.27 25.67
C ASP A 241 -41.36 -4.79 24.52
N GLU A 242 -41.23 -3.47 24.40
CA GLU A 242 -40.47 -2.81 23.34
C GLU A 242 -39.43 -1.84 23.92
N THR A 243 -38.36 -1.63 23.16
CA THR A 243 -37.37 -0.56 23.42
C THR A 243 -37.76 0.66 22.58
N ARG A 244 -37.93 1.82 23.25
CA ARG A 244 -38.28 3.08 22.57
C ARG A 244 -37.16 4.10 22.71
N VAL A 245 -36.95 4.87 21.66
CA VAL A 245 -36.06 6.04 21.70
C VAL A 245 -36.73 7.12 22.52
N ILE A 246 -36.02 7.62 23.55
CA ILE A 246 -36.51 8.66 24.44
C ILE A 246 -35.78 9.99 24.31
N GLY A 247 -34.63 10.00 23.67
CA GLY A 247 -33.83 11.20 23.38
C GLY A 247 -32.86 10.99 22.23
N GLU A 248 -32.68 12.04 21.45
CA GLU A 248 -31.74 12.10 20.34
C GLU A 248 -31.03 13.46 20.33
N GLU A 249 -29.72 13.45 20.39
CA GLU A 249 -28.88 14.64 20.36
C GLU A 249 -27.67 14.46 19.43
N ASN A 250 -27.16 15.58 18.94
CA ASN A 250 -25.95 15.63 18.11
C ASN A 250 -24.92 16.56 18.76
N TYR A 251 -23.66 16.47 18.32
CA TYR A 251 -22.55 17.27 18.86
C TYR A 251 -22.55 18.72 18.35
N GLY A 252 -23.47 19.11 17.44
CA GLY A 252 -23.49 20.42 16.79
C GLY A 252 -22.34 20.64 15.82
N ARG A 253 -21.59 19.59 15.51
CA ARG A 253 -20.51 19.55 14.50
C ARG A 253 -20.20 18.10 14.14
N LEU A 254 -19.55 17.90 12.99
CA LEU A 254 -19.12 16.58 12.60
C LEU A 254 -18.12 16.00 13.64
N PRO A 255 -18.39 14.82 14.23
CA PRO A 255 -17.51 14.21 15.23
C PRO A 255 -16.33 13.44 14.62
N ILE A 256 -15.82 13.89 13.47
CA ILE A 256 -14.69 13.28 12.75
C ILE A 256 -13.60 14.33 12.56
N VAL A 257 -12.39 13.99 13.00
CA VAL A 257 -11.23 14.87 12.92
C VAL A 257 -10.16 14.25 12.01
N PRO A 258 -9.73 14.94 10.94
CA PRO A 258 -8.64 14.45 10.10
C PRO A 258 -7.28 14.61 10.81
N MET A 259 -6.52 13.52 10.87
CA MET A 259 -5.13 13.48 11.34
C MET A 259 -4.20 13.37 10.13
N TRP A 260 -3.35 14.36 9.93
CA TRP A 260 -2.42 14.42 8.82
C TRP A 260 -1.02 13.94 9.22
N ALA A 261 -0.35 13.21 8.32
CA ALA A 261 1.03 12.77 8.53
C ALA A 261 2.01 13.94 8.66
N SER A 262 1.77 14.98 7.89
CA SER A 262 2.62 16.16 7.81
C SER A 262 1.85 17.36 7.26
N ARG A 263 2.49 18.55 7.30
CA ARG A 263 1.96 19.76 6.67
C ARG A 263 1.72 19.62 5.15
N LEU A 264 2.45 18.71 4.50
CA LEU A 264 2.30 18.47 3.05
C LEU A 264 1.05 17.62 2.73
N LYS A 265 0.38 17.06 3.73
CA LYS A 265 -0.86 16.27 3.58
C LYS A 265 -0.73 15.14 2.57
N GLN A 266 0.38 14.42 2.60
CA GLN A 266 0.69 13.31 1.70
C GLN A 266 1.35 12.15 2.46
N SER A 267 1.29 10.95 1.87
CA SER A 267 1.99 9.77 2.37
C SER A 267 3.49 10.02 2.51
N THR A 268 4.09 9.48 3.56
CA THR A 268 5.54 9.49 3.77
C THR A 268 6.30 8.71 2.68
N LEU A 269 5.60 7.84 1.94
CA LEU A 269 6.19 7.09 0.81
C LEU A 269 6.64 8.00 -0.32
N VAL A 270 5.98 9.16 -0.53
CA VAL A 270 6.22 10.04 -1.69
C VAL A 270 7.70 10.46 -1.79
N GLY A 271 8.32 10.81 -0.67
CA GLY A 271 9.75 11.17 -0.65
C GLY A 271 10.72 10.00 -0.66
N LEU A 272 10.28 8.80 -0.27
CA LEU A 272 11.15 7.65 -0.04
C LEU A 272 11.14 6.63 -1.17
N ARG A 273 10.06 6.55 -1.91
CA ARG A 273 9.81 5.46 -2.87
C ARG A 273 10.95 5.25 -3.84
N ALA A 274 11.47 6.31 -4.43
CA ALA A 274 12.54 6.22 -5.42
C ALA A 274 13.83 5.60 -4.86
N HIS A 275 14.21 5.96 -3.64
CA HIS A 275 15.39 5.40 -2.96
C HIS A 275 15.17 3.95 -2.54
N ILE A 276 13.99 3.60 -2.03
CA ILE A 276 13.64 2.21 -1.67
C ILE A 276 13.66 1.32 -2.91
N ASP A 277 13.03 1.78 -4.01
CA ASP A 277 13.00 1.04 -5.27
C ASP A 277 14.40 0.81 -5.84
N ALA A 278 15.25 1.84 -5.82
CA ALA A 278 16.64 1.73 -6.27
C ALA A 278 17.43 0.76 -5.40
N TYR A 279 17.28 0.84 -4.07
CA TYR A 279 17.92 -0.08 -3.13
C TYR A 279 17.53 -1.54 -3.41
N ASP A 280 16.24 -1.82 -3.55
CA ASP A 280 15.72 -3.16 -3.76
C ASP A 280 16.16 -3.73 -5.11
N LEU A 281 16.17 -2.92 -6.17
CA LEU A 281 16.66 -3.33 -7.49
C LEU A 281 18.16 -3.66 -7.47
N VAL A 282 18.98 -2.81 -6.85
CA VAL A 282 20.44 -3.05 -6.75
C VAL A 282 20.73 -4.29 -5.90
N LYS A 283 20.05 -4.45 -4.76
CA LYS A 283 20.20 -5.59 -3.87
C LYS A 283 19.79 -6.90 -4.55
N SER A 284 18.65 -6.90 -5.23
CA SER A 284 18.14 -8.07 -5.98
C SER A 284 19.04 -8.39 -7.16
N GLY A 285 19.46 -7.38 -7.92
CA GLY A 285 20.43 -7.55 -9.03
C GLY A 285 21.75 -8.12 -8.55
N PHE A 286 22.25 -7.70 -7.38
CA PHE A 286 23.47 -8.25 -6.81
C PHE A 286 23.31 -9.74 -6.42
N ALA A 287 22.18 -10.11 -5.82
CA ALA A 287 21.87 -11.50 -5.51
C ALA A 287 21.75 -12.36 -6.79
N ASN A 288 21.11 -11.83 -7.83
CA ASN A 288 20.97 -12.50 -9.12
C ASN A 288 22.33 -12.74 -9.77
N ASP A 289 23.19 -11.73 -9.79
CA ASP A 289 24.52 -11.86 -10.41
C ASP A 289 25.41 -12.84 -9.64
N LEU A 290 25.31 -12.88 -8.30
CA LEU A 290 26.03 -13.90 -7.50
C LEU A 290 25.55 -15.31 -7.83
N GLN A 291 24.25 -15.50 -8.06
CA GLN A 291 23.69 -16.79 -8.45
C GLN A 291 24.07 -17.17 -9.88
N ASP A 292 24.02 -16.21 -10.83
CA ASP A 292 24.38 -16.44 -12.22
C ASP A 292 25.89 -16.66 -12.40
N CYS A 293 26.74 -15.98 -11.60
CA CYS A 293 28.20 -16.18 -11.62
C CYS A 293 28.65 -17.53 -11.05
N ALA A 294 27.78 -18.23 -10.31
CA ALA A 294 28.05 -19.61 -9.94
C ALA A 294 28.06 -20.54 -11.16
N MET A 295 27.55 -20.09 -12.30
CA MET A 295 27.66 -20.80 -13.58
C MET A 295 28.96 -20.42 -14.25
N ALA A 296 29.91 -21.35 -14.29
CA ALA A 296 31.13 -21.17 -15.05
C ALA A 296 30.86 -21.22 -16.57
N TYR A 297 31.34 -20.21 -17.27
CA TYR A 297 31.37 -20.23 -18.74
C TYR A 297 32.63 -20.97 -19.23
N TRP A 298 32.41 -21.93 -20.09
CA TRP A 298 33.51 -22.72 -20.66
C TRP A 298 33.72 -22.28 -22.11
N ILE A 299 34.92 -21.81 -22.41
CA ILE A 299 35.32 -21.48 -23.76
C ILE A 299 36.11 -22.65 -24.29
N VAL A 300 35.60 -23.26 -25.37
CA VAL A 300 36.25 -24.34 -26.08
C VAL A 300 36.90 -23.73 -27.34
N GLU A 301 38.21 -23.65 -27.37
CA GLU A 301 38.98 -23.20 -28.53
C GLU A 301 39.27 -24.38 -29.44
N ASN A 302 39.30 -24.16 -30.77
CA ASN A 302 39.59 -25.15 -31.80
C ASN A 302 38.61 -26.36 -31.81
N ALA A 303 37.34 -26.10 -31.56
CA ALA A 303 36.28 -27.12 -31.66
C ALA A 303 35.88 -27.41 -33.15
N MET A 304 36.75 -27.10 -34.09
CA MET A 304 36.54 -27.33 -35.53
C MET A 304 36.39 -28.83 -35.82
N GLY A 305 35.18 -29.26 -36.14
CA GLY A 305 34.85 -30.66 -36.41
C GLY A 305 33.81 -31.27 -35.50
N MET A 306 33.46 -30.62 -34.40
CA MET A 306 32.33 -31.06 -33.58
C MET A 306 30.99 -30.62 -34.20
N THR A 307 30.08 -31.56 -34.29
CA THR A 307 28.70 -31.29 -34.69
C THR A 307 27.95 -30.66 -33.54
N ASP A 308 26.81 -30.01 -33.78
CA ASP A 308 25.95 -29.40 -32.75
C ASP A 308 25.51 -30.45 -31.69
N ALA A 309 25.31 -31.70 -32.10
CA ALA A 309 24.95 -32.81 -31.22
C ALA A 309 26.11 -33.19 -30.28
N GLU A 310 27.33 -33.27 -30.81
CA GLU A 310 28.54 -33.56 -30.01
C GLU A 310 28.87 -32.43 -29.05
N MET A 311 28.63 -31.18 -29.46
CA MET A 311 28.77 -30.01 -28.58
C MET A 311 27.73 -30.03 -27.43
N ALA A 312 26.49 -30.44 -27.73
CA ALA A 312 25.44 -30.58 -26.70
C ALA A 312 25.82 -31.70 -25.71
N GLU A 313 26.28 -32.85 -26.18
CA GLU A 313 26.74 -33.96 -25.33
C GLU A 313 27.96 -33.56 -24.48
N PHE A 314 28.91 -32.84 -25.05
CA PHE A 314 30.06 -32.29 -24.32
C PHE A 314 29.63 -31.34 -23.21
N ARG A 315 28.69 -30.42 -23.51
CA ARG A 315 28.10 -29.50 -22.54
C ARG A 315 27.40 -30.26 -21.39
N ASP A 316 26.64 -31.29 -21.71
CA ASP A 316 25.87 -32.04 -20.72
C ASP A 316 26.77 -32.88 -19.83
N ARG A 317 27.85 -33.49 -20.38
CA ARG A 317 28.90 -34.16 -19.59
C ARG A 317 29.65 -33.19 -18.70
N LEU A 318 29.99 -32.00 -19.19
CA LEU A 318 30.64 -30.97 -18.38
C LEU A 318 29.80 -30.54 -17.20
N ARG A 319 28.46 -30.44 -17.38
CA ARG A 319 27.51 -30.12 -16.31
C ARG A 319 27.33 -31.24 -15.29
N LEU A 320 27.33 -32.49 -15.72
CA LEU A 320 27.04 -33.64 -14.88
C LEU A 320 28.29 -34.16 -14.16
N GLU A 321 29.42 -34.23 -14.85
CA GLU A 321 30.64 -34.86 -14.37
C GLU A 321 31.68 -33.87 -13.91
N HIS A 322 31.53 -32.59 -14.24
CA HIS A 322 32.50 -31.50 -13.98
C HIS A 322 33.91 -31.77 -14.55
N ILE A 323 34.04 -32.71 -15.46
CA ILE A 323 35.30 -33.13 -16.13
C ILE A 323 35.08 -33.16 -17.64
N ALA A 324 35.96 -32.51 -18.39
CA ALA A 324 36.01 -32.61 -19.83
C ALA A 324 37.35 -33.20 -20.27
N LYS A 325 37.32 -34.23 -21.14
CA LYS A 325 38.50 -34.68 -21.84
C LYS A 325 38.54 -33.96 -23.20
N VAL A 326 39.60 -33.25 -23.45
CA VAL A 326 39.87 -32.59 -24.73
C VAL A 326 41.08 -33.29 -25.36
N ASP A 327 40.95 -33.67 -26.64
CA ASP A 327 42.06 -34.23 -27.36
C ASP A 327 43.07 -33.10 -27.69
N GLY A 328 44.21 -33.12 -27.05
CA GLY A 328 45.24 -32.11 -27.20
C GLY A 328 46.05 -32.20 -28.47
N THR A 329 45.75 -33.15 -29.39
CA THR A 329 46.54 -33.36 -30.61
C THR A 329 46.44 -32.18 -31.60
N ASP A 330 45.30 -31.46 -31.59
CA ASP A 330 45.03 -30.32 -32.49
C ASP A 330 45.04 -28.97 -31.76
N GLY A 331 45.62 -28.89 -30.56
CA GLY A 331 45.70 -27.64 -29.82
C GLY A 331 44.36 -27.16 -29.21
N ALA A 332 43.41 -28.09 -29.08
CA ALA A 332 42.13 -27.78 -28.40
C ALA A 332 42.35 -27.42 -26.93
N LYS A 333 41.78 -26.33 -26.51
CA LYS A 333 41.90 -25.80 -25.16
C LYS A 333 40.53 -25.47 -24.58
N VAL A 334 40.30 -25.87 -23.34
CA VAL A 334 39.11 -25.49 -22.59
C VAL A 334 39.53 -24.51 -21.49
N THR A 335 38.98 -23.33 -21.52
CA THR A 335 39.26 -22.29 -20.53
C THR A 335 37.98 -21.96 -19.78
N GLN A 336 38.05 -22.03 -18.46
CA GLN A 336 36.96 -21.55 -17.63
C GLN A 336 37.04 -20.03 -17.49
N HIS A 337 35.97 -19.35 -17.82
CA HIS A 337 35.85 -17.92 -17.64
C HIS A 337 34.81 -17.64 -16.55
N THR A 338 35.24 -17.01 -15.45
CA THR A 338 34.34 -16.51 -14.40
C THR A 338 34.22 -15.01 -14.53
N GLN A 339 33.01 -14.52 -14.51
CA GLN A 339 32.74 -13.08 -14.53
C GLN A 339 33.03 -12.47 -13.18
N GLU A 340 33.90 -11.47 -13.11
CA GLU A 340 34.14 -10.72 -11.89
C GLU A 340 32.97 -9.75 -11.65
N ILE A 341 32.37 -9.84 -10.47
CA ILE A 341 31.31 -8.93 -10.05
C ILE A 341 31.94 -7.74 -9.32
N PRO A 342 31.56 -6.48 -9.65
CA PRO A 342 32.06 -5.30 -8.96
C PRO A 342 31.42 -5.16 -7.56
N THR A 343 31.78 -6.04 -6.64
CA THR A 343 31.19 -6.15 -5.29
C THR A 343 31.35 -4.88 -4.47
N GLN A 344 32.53 -4.25 -4.53
CA GLN A 344 32.82 -3.05 -3.76
C GLN A 344 31.95 -1.86 -4.19
N ALA A 345 31.82 -1.62 -5.50
CA ALA A 345 30.99 -0.54 -6.02
C ALA A 345 29.51 -0.71 -5.63
N ARG A 346 28.99 -1.94 -5.69
CA ARG A 346 27.59 -2.23 -5.29
C ARG A 346 27.38 -2.07 -3.80
N THR A 347 28.30 -2.54 -2.97
CA THR A 347 28.22 -2.37 -1.51
C THR A 347 28.25 -0.89 -1.13
N THR A 348 29.09 -0.09 -1.77
CA THR A 348 29.15 1.36 -1.56
C THR A 348 27.81 2.02 -1.94
N LEU A 349 27.28 1.70 -3.12
CA LEU A 349 25.99 2.23 -3.58
C LEU A 349 24.83 1.84 -2.66
N LEU A 350 24.77 0.58 -2.21
CA LEU A 350 23.73 0.14 -1.26
C LEU A 350 23.83 0.89 0.07
N LYS A 351 25.06 1.19 0.52
CA LYS A 351 25.25 2.00 1.72
C LYS A 351 24.75 3.43 1.51
N GLU A 352 25.14 4.09 0.41
CA GLU A 352 24.69 5.45 0.06
C GLU A 352 23.16 5.54 -0.06
N LEU A 353 22.51 4.56 -0.73
CA LEU A 353 21.07 4.52 -0.84
C LEU A 353 20.38 4.33 0.50
N ARG A 354 20.93 3.47 1.37
CA ARG A 354 20.44 3.28 2.72
C ARG A 354 20.55 4.57 3.54
N ASP A 355 21.72 5.18 3.55
CA ASP A 355 21.99 6.42 4.28
C ASP A 355 21.06 7.53 3.80
N GLY A 356 20.85 7.65 2.48
CA GLY A 356 19.88 8.57 1.87
C GLY A 356 18.43 8.31 2.33
N ILE A 357 17.99 7.06 2.46
CA ILE A 357 16.64 6.72 2.97
C ILE A 357 16.45 7.25 4.39
N TYR A 358 17.43 7.07 5.26
CA TYR A 358 17.36 7.56 6.65
C TYR A 358 17.42 9.09 6.72
N GLU A 359 18.26 9.72 5.89
CA GLU A 359 18.40 11.18 5.81
C GLU A 359 17.12 11.83 5.32
N ASP A 360 16.54 11.35 4.21
CA ASP A 360 15.31 11.89 3.64
C ASP A 360 14.10 11.74 4.58
N PHE A 361 14.05 10.65 5.34
CA PHE A 361 13.01 10.46 6.35
C PHE A 361 13.23 11.29 7.61
N GLY A 362 14.46 11.74 7.85
CA GLY A 362 14.87 12.38 9.09
C GLY A 362 14.91 11.43 10.29
N ALA A 363 15.22 10.16 10.08
CA ALA A 363 15.29 9.14 11.11
C ALA A 363 16.73 8.91 11.58
N LEU A 364 16.87 8.42 12.82
CA LEU A 364 18.16 7.96 13.32
C LEU A 364 18.46 6.55 12.81
N ASP A 365 19.62 6.36 12.19
CA ASP A 365 20.12 5.02 11.92
C ASP A 365 20.73 4.43 13.18
N VAL A 366 20.01 3.56 13.86
CA VAL A 366 20.46 2.89 15.09
C VAL A 366 21.55 1.83 14.86
N HIS A 367 21.97 1.64 13.60
CA HIS A 367 23.02 0.70 13.22
C HIS A 367 24.25 1.40 12.60
N ALA A 368 24.29 2.73 12.61
CA ALA A 368 25.43 3.52 12.13
C ALA A 368 26.57 3.59 13.15
#